data_c0df2389b4f40456570313a82d13185e
#
_entry.id   c0df2389b4f40456570313a82d13185e
#
_cell.length_a   1.000
_cell.length_b   1.000
_cell.length_c   1.000
_cell.angle_alpha   90.00
_cell.angle_beta   90.00
_cell.angle_gamma   90.00
#
_symmetry.space_group_name_H-M   'P 1'
#
loop_
_entity.id
_entity.type
_entity.pdbx_description
1 polymer ?
#
loop_
_entity_poly.entity_id
_entity_poly.type
_entity_poly.pdbx_seq_one_letter_code
_entity_poly.pdbx_strand_id
1 'polypeptide(L)'
;MFILRVETRYKTGFMVLYKESSGTSRLGFIKVPGNGETPDGFKYWNEKELYKQFHEGEDLGSNPVRLIQHFSSSYGADDQVLVIQRSGQGPLELDGVTLKKVILTEHEFVNEKVPEIFEPVDVCYNERINLLLNSDGSLYNRMITVSNAFQSNAYSNIPMNIDVDNGGSGGNITLLVQPANSSMTNTILAYDATPEHKRFILVSMAGNNRAGMVVVSSSTGEWPENYVPLDNLGDYNLIYACPCKDDLMTSWNDSYFYFILKDVNGKHWIQSCYMPSSSIGKLQINPVSDILKELPKGDQITAKTKFLCHRSGDYLFFTGGINNDILYCYQVNTNKTTVFFNAGATITALSFNEGYTMFGYTGIAIGTAKFILSMLPEIPLYQRATRLYTRNLKDMAKLSILSTNTRQP
;
A
#
# COMPACT_ATOMS: atom_id res chain seq x y z
N MET A 1 -34.83 -13.89 27.45
CA MET A 1 -33.78 -14.33 26.50
C MET A 1 -32.80 -13.17 26.36
N PHE A 2 -31.57 -13.35 26.76
CA PHE A 2 -30.53 -12.32 26.58
C PHE A 2 -29.75 -12.69 25.33
N ILE A 3 -29.70 -11.79 24.35
CA ILE A 3 -28.86 -11.95 23.19
C ILE A 3 -27.57 -11.20 23.48
N LEU A 4 -26.48 -11.93 23.70
CA LEU A 4 -25.16 -11.36 23.83
C LEU A 4 -24.58 -11.19 22.42
N ARG A 5 -24.47 -9.96 21.95
CA ARG A 5 -23.74 -9.65 20.72
C ARG A 5 -22.28 -9.43 21.07
N VAL A 6 -21.42 -10.36 20.67
CA VAL A 6 -19.97 -10.22 20.82
C VAL A 6 -19.45 -9.56 19.56
N GLU A 7 -19.01 -8.31 19.68
CA GLU A 7 -18.30 -7.63 18.59
C GLU A 7 -16.81 -7.59 18.90
N THR A 8 -16.00 -7.74 17.86
CA THR A 8 -14.55 -7.61 18.03
C THR A 8 -14.19 -6.17 18.35
N ARG A 9 -13.35 -5.98 19.36
CA ARG A 9 -12.93 -4.67 19.86
C ARG A 9 -12.24 -3.82 18.79
N TYR A 10 -11.57 -4.49 17.83
CA TYR A 10 -10.72 -3.86 16.80
C TYR A 10 -11.38 -3.86 15.40
N LYS A 11 -12.69 -3.95 15.32
CA LYS A 11 -13.42 -4.10 14.06
C LYS A 11 -13.41 -2.84 13.18
N THR A 12 -13.41 -1.64 13.79
CA THR A 12 -13.51 -0.36 13.07
C THR A 12 -12.50 0.63 13.61
N GLY A 13 -11.51 0.98 12.81
CA GLY A 13 -10.49 1.92 13.25
C GLY A 13 -9.22 1.84 12.43
N PHE A 14 -8.17 2.46 12.95
CA PHE A 14 -6.83 2.43 12.37
C PHE A 14 -5.90 1.63 13.25
N MET A 15 -5.28 0.62 12.69
CA MET A 15 -4.13 -0.01 13.29
C MET A 15 -2.90 0.82 12.96
N VAL A 16 -2.02 0.99 13.94
CA VAL A 16 -0.91 1.93 13.86
C VAL A 16 0.37 1.24 14.28
N LEU A 17 1.31 1.12 13.37
CA LEU A 17 2.67 0.70 13.67
C LEU A 17 3.53 1.95 13.85
N TYR A 18 4.20 2.08 14.99
CA TYR A 18 4.99 3.25 15.29
C TYR A 18 6.31 2.92 15.98
N LYS A 19 7.25 3.88 15.92
CA LYS A 19 8.55 3.80 16.55
C LYS A 19 8.59 4.74 17.76
N GLU A 20 8.92 4.22 18.91
CA GLU A 20 9.22 5.03 20.10
C GLU A 20 10.57 5.75 19.97
N SER A 21 10.82 6.71 20.84
CA SER A 21 12.10 7.43 20.90
C SER A 21 13.29 6.49 21.14
N SER A 22 13.07 5.40 21.86
CA SER A 22 14.03 4.31 22.06
C SER A 22 14.39 3.52 20.81
N GLY A 23 13.59 3.65 19.74
CA GLY A 23 13.70 2.83 18.53
C GLY A 23 12.76 1.62 18.52
N THR A 24 12.09 1.32 19.64
CA THR A 24 11.20 0.17 19.79
C THR A 24 9.97 0.30 18.90
N SER A 25 9.58 -0.79 18.27
CA SER A 25 8.35 -0.90 17.48
C SER A 25 7.16 -1.15 18.40
N ARG A 26 6.07 -0.43 18.16
CA ARG A 26 4.81 -0.61 18.88
C ARG A 26 3.65 -0.71 17.90
N LEU A 27 2.68 -1.53 18.27
CA LEU A 27 1.40 -1.64 17.59
C LEU A 27 0.33 -0.98 18.44
N GLY A 28 -0.44 -0.10 17.85
CA GLY A 28 -1.56 0.59 18.50
C GLY A 28 -2.83 0.48 17.65
N PHE A 29 -3.95 0.87 18.26
CA PHE A 29 -5.23 0.93 17.57
C PHE A 29 -5.98 2.21 17.94
N ILE A 30 -6.56 2.85 16.94
CA ILE A 30 -7.37 4.06 17.12
C ILE A 30 -8.76 3.74 16.58
N LYS A 31 -9.70 3.55 17.47
CA LYS A 31 -11.10 3.33 17.11
C LYS A 31 -11.68 4.62 16.52
N VAL A 32 -12.43 4.47 15.43
CA VAL A 32 -13.19 5.57 14.82
C VAL A 32 -14.69 5.28 14.84
N PRO A 33 -15.54 6.31 14.70
CA PRO A 33 -16.98 6.10 14.63
C PRO A 33 -17.36 5.14 13.51
N GLY A 34 -18.25 4.20 13.83
CA GLY A 34 -18.89 3.35 12.83
C GLY A 34 -20.03 4.07 12.11
N ASN A 35 -20.61 3.39 11.11
CA ASN A 35 -21.80 3.89 10.42
C ASN A 35 -22.95 4.11 11.40
N GLY A 36 -23.51 5.32 11.39
CA GLY A 36 -24.62 5.71 12.27
C GLY A 36 -24.22 6.30 13.62
N GLU A 37 -22.93 6.30 13.97
CA GLU A 37 -22.43 7.01 15.15
C GLU A 37 -22.12 8.46 14.79
N THR A 38 -22.66 9.40 15.55
CA THR A 38 -22.33 10.81 15.34
C THR A 38 -20.97 11.14 15.93
N PRO A 39 -20.12 11.89 15.22
CA PRO A 39 -18.80 12.27 15.73
C PRO A 39 -18.84 12.98 17.07
N ASP A 40 -19.88 13.74 17.34
CA ASP A 40 -20.02 14.54 18.57
C ASP A 40 -20.33 13.71 19.82
N GLY A 41 -20.89 12.50 19.67
CA GLY A 41 -21.16 11.56 20.77
C GLY A 41 -20.12 10.46 20.93
N PHE A 42 -19.19 10.35 19.98
CA PHE A 42 -18.24 9.26 19.95
C PHE A 42 -17.00 9.56 20.78
N LYS A 43 -16.69 8.67 21.72
CA LYS A 43 -15.42 8.71 22.44
C LYS A 43 -14.38 7.94 21.66
N TYR A 44 -13.48 8.65 20.98
CA TYR A 44 -12.32 8.02 20.36
C TYR A 44 -11.55 7.25 21.42
N TRP A 45 -11.28 6.01 21.11
CA TRP A 45 -10.54 5.16 21.98
C TRP A 45 -9.23 4.79 21.30
N ASN A 46 -8.12 4.89 22.03
CA ASN A 46 -6.82 4.52 21.54
C ASN A 46 -6.16 3.52 22.49
N GLU A 47 -5.65 2.47 21.91
CA GLU A 47 -4.81 1.50 22.61
C GLU A 47 -3.38 1.65 22.13
N LYS A 48 -2.48 1.58 23.08
CA LYS A 48 -1.04 1.54 22.84
C LYS A 48 -0.53 0.14 23.21
N GLU A 49 0.59 -0.26 22.63
CA GLU A 49 1.26 -1.52 22.97
C GLU A 49 0.38 -2.78 22.84
N LEU A 50 -0.48 -2.81 21.82
CA LEU A 50 -1.38 -3.95 21.59
C LEU A 50 -0.65 -5.27 21.55
N TYR A 51 0.50 -5.34 20.88
CA TYR A 51 1.26 -6.57 20.79
C TYR A 51 1.61 -7.12 22.17
N LYS A 52 2.14 -6.28 23.06
CA LYS A 52 2.46 -6.63 24.44
C LYS A 52 1.27 -7.15 25.25
N GLN A 53 0.10 -6.52 25.03
CA GLN A 53 -1.12 -6.88 25.75
C GLN A 53 -1.60 -8.29 25.40
N PHE A 54 -1.40 -8.71 24.14
CA PHE A 54 -1.85 -10.03 23.66
C PHE A 54 -0.78 -11.11 23.73
N HIS A 55 0.48 -10.76 23.99
CA HIS A 55 1.63 -11.67 23.96
C HIS A 55 2.44 -11.61 25.27
N GLU A 56 1.76 -11.62 26.42
CA GLU A 56 2.34 -11.78 27.76
C GLU A 56 3.52 -10.83 28.05
N GLY A 57 3.51 -9.63 27.49
CA GLY A 57 4.57 -8.66 27.68
C GLY A 57 5.73 -8.76 26.67
N GLU A 58 5.67 -9.70 25.73
CA GLU A 58 6.65 -9.83 24.65
C GLU A 58 6.78 -8.53 23.85
N ASP A 59 7.99 -8.13 23.54
CA ASP A 59 8.26 -6.96 22.69
C ASP A 59 8.18 -7.35 21.20
N LEU A 60 7.55 -6.47 20.41
CA LEU A 60 7.44 -6.66 18.97
C LEU A 60 8.82 -6.63 18.29
N GLY A 61 9.71 -5.74 18.73
CA GLY A 61 11.04 -5.54 18.17
C GLY A 61 11.35 -4.06 17.95
N SER A 62 12.14 -3.73 16.92
CA SER A 62 12.54 -2.35 16.66
C SER A 62 12.63 -2.01 15.18
N ASN A 63 12.69 -0.69 14.91
CA ASN A 63 12.77 -0.12 13.57
C ASN A 63 11.64 -0.62 12.63
N PRO A 64 10.39 -0.23 12.91
CA PRO A 64 9.25 -0.62 12.10
C PRO A 64 9.41 -0.15 10.66
N VAL A 65 9.04 -0.99 9.71
CA VAL A 65 9.13 -0.74 8.27
C VAL A 65 7.75 -0.55 7.68
N ARG A 66 6.88 -1.54 7.82
CA ARG A 66 5.58 -1.53 7.17
C ARG A 66 4.53 -2.31 7.96
N LEU A 67 3.29 -1.90 7.80
CA LEU A 67 2.11 -2.58 8.29
C LEU A 67 1.18 -2.81 7.10
N ILE A 68 0.74 -4.05 6.90
CA ILE A 68 -0.09 -4.45 5.76
C ILE A 68 -1.29 -5.23 6.30
N GLN A 69 -2.47 -4.83 5.90
CA GLN A 69 -3.68 -5.63 6.08
C GLN A 69 -3.95 -6.39 4.78
N HIS A 70 -4.29 -7.65 4.91
CA HIS A 70 -4.73 -8.44 3.79
C HIS A 70 -5.77 -9.47 4.23
N PHE A 71 -6.53 -9.94 3.28
CA PHE A 71 -7.47 -11.02 3.48
C PHE A 71 -7.67 -11.73 2.14
N SER A 72 -8.17 -12.97 2.17
CA SER A 72 -8.55 -13.68 0.97
C SER A 72 -9.92 -14.30 1.15
N SER A 73 -10.90 -13.77 0.45
CA SER A 73 -12.26 -14.29 0.46
C SER A 73 -12.38 -15.63 -0.27
N SER A 74 -11.55 -15.87 -1.27
CA SER A 74 -11.59 -17.11 -2.09
C SER A 74 -11.02 -18.31 -1.37
N TYR A 75 -10.17 -18.09 -0.36
CA TYR A 75 -9.52 -19.17 0.39
C TYR A 75 -9.93 -19.24 1.86
N GLY A 76 -10.95 -18.46 2.25
CA GLY A 76 -11.44 -18.45 3.63
C GLY A 76 -10.41 -17.94 4.64
N ALA A 77 -9.42 -17.17 4.20
CA ALA A 77 -8.51 -16.51 5.10
C ALA A 77 -9.23 -15.28 5.69
N ASP A 78 -9.35 -15.26 7.00
CA ASP A 78 -9.81 -14.11 7.75
C ASP A 78 -8.87 -12.91 7.57
N ASP A 79 -9.30 -11.74 8.02
CA ASP A 79 -8.44 -10.57 8.09
C ASP A 79 -7.13 -10.88 8.79
N GLN A 80 -6.02 -10.55 8.15
CA GLN A 80 -4.67 -10.75 8.67
C GLN A 80 -3.90 -9.43 8.66
N VAL A 81 -2.94 -9.31 9.54
CA VAL A 81 -2.07 -8.15 9.64
C VAL A 81 -0.62 -8.58 9.63
N LEU A 82 0.10 -8.21 8.58
CA LEU A 82 1.55 -8.40 8.51
C LEU A 82 2.27 -7.19 9.09
N VAL A 83 3.16 -7.44 10.03
CA VAL A 83 4.06 -6.45 10.61
C VAL A 83 5.47 -6.70 10.12
N ILE A 84 6.07 -5.73 9.46
CA ILE A 84 7.47 -5.79 8.99
C ILE A 84 8.29 -4.82 9.82
N GLN A 85 9.42 -5.30 10.36
CA GLN A 85 10.40 -4.53 11.14
C GLN A 85 11.81 -5.06 10.95
N ARG A 86 12.82 -4.24 11.29
CA ARG A 86 14.24 -4.55 11.04
C ARG A 86 14.86 -5.51 12.04
N SER A 87 14.33 -5.58 13.25
CA SER A 87 14.89 -6.47 14.28
C SER A 87 13.84 -6.88 15.31
N GLY A 88 14.06 -7.99 15.97
CA GLY A 88 13.14 -8.62 16.92
C GLY A 88 12.30 -9.71 16.26
N GLN A 89 11.01 -9.73 16.51
CA GLN A 89 10.09 -10.62 15.81
C GLN A 89 10.08 -10.25 14.33
N GLY A 90 10.71 -11.01 13.45
CA GLY A 90 10.87 -10.75 12.00
C GLY A 90 9.63 -10.24 11.28
N PRO A 91 9.40 -10.35 10.01
CA PRO A 91 8.05 -10.20 9.51
C PRO A 91 7.16 -11.23 10.14
N LEU A 92 6.05 -10.78 10.73
CA LEU A 92 5.14 -11.65 11.44
C LEU A 92 3.68 -11.38 11.06
N GLU A 93 2.93 -12.47 10.92
CA GLU A 93 1.49 -12.42 10.71
C GLU A 93 0.74 -12.46 12.04
N LEU A 94 -0.21 -11.54 12.17
CA LEU A 94 -1.19 -11.51 13.24
C LEU A 94 -2.58 -11.79 12.67
N ASP A 95 -3.37 -12.56 13.38
CA ASP A 95 -4.80 -12.67 13.13
C ASP A 95 -5.45 -11.30 13.31
N GLY A 96 -6.16 -10.81 12.31
CA GLY A 96 -6.69 -9.43 12.29
C GLY A 96 -7.83 -9.18 13.27
N VAL A 97 -8.42 -10.25 13.84
CA VAL A 97 -9.50 -10.19 14.80
C VAL A 97 -9.00 -10.30 16.23
N THR A 98 -8.14 -11.28 16.48
CA THR A 98 -7.64 -11.62 17.83
C THR A 98 -6.30 -10.99 18.12
N LEU A 99 -5.58 -10.53 17.11
CA LEU A 99 -4.21 -10.01 17.14
C LEU A 99 -3.19 -11.01 17.70
N LYS A 100 -3.53 -12.29 17.71
CA LYS A 100 -2.61 -13.36 18.06
C LYS A 100 -1.62 -13.61 16.94
N LYS A 101 -0.39 -13.93 17.29
CA LYS A 101 0.65 -14.34 16.36
C LYS A 101 0.23 -15.62 15.64
N VAL A 102 0.22 -15.57 14.31
CA VAL A 102 -0.09 -16.71 13.45
C VAL A 102 1.19 -17.44 13.09
N ILE A 103 2.13 -16.73 12.45
CA ILE A 103 3.42 -17.31 12.02
C ILE A 103 4.45 -16.20 11.83
N LEU A 104 5.72 -16.54 12.00
CA LEU A 104 6.85 -15.72 11.53
C LEU A 104 7.12 -16.05 10.06
N THR A 105 7.32 -15.07 9.23
CA THR A 105 7.55 -15.27 7.78
C THR A 105 8.78 -16.15 7.50
N GLU A 106 9.78 -16.13 8.37
CA GLU A 106 10.94 -17.04 8.27
C GLU A 106 10.58 -18.52 8.31
N HIS A 107 9.53 -18.90 9.05
CA HIS A 107 9.04 -20.27 9.12
C HIS A 107 8.18 -20.67 7.92
N GLU A 108 7.83 -19.74 7.03
CA GLU A 108 7.11 -20.03 5.81
C GLU A 108 8.02 -20.45 4.65
N PHE A 109 9.33 -20.28 4.77
CA PHE A 109 10.29 -20.70 3.73
C PHE A 109 10.45 -22.21 3.66
N VAL A 110 10.72 -22.71 2.46
CA VAL A 110 10.96 -24.14 2.20
C VAL A 110 12.09 -24.64 3.10
N ASN A 111 11.80 -25.70 3.89
CA ASN A 111 12.70 -26.28 4.88
C ASN A 111 13.22 -25.28 5.92
N GLU A 112 12.45 -24.22 6.20
CA GLU A 112 12.84 -23.12 7.09
C GLU A 112 14.18 -22.46 6.72
N LYS A 113 14.56 -22.57 5.45
CA LYS A 113 15.79 -21.96 4.94
C LYS A 113 15.48 -20.59 4.37
N VAL A 114 15.62 -19.57 5.20
CA VAL A 114 15.56 -18.17 4.75
C VAL A 114 16.75 -17.82 3.87
N PRO A 115 16.62 -16.80 2.99
CA PRO A 115 17.74 -16.25 2.25
C PRO A 115 18.88 -15.79 3.16
N GLU A 116 20.10 -15.77 2.65
CA GLU A 116 21.28 -15.30 3.40
C GLU A 116 21.10 -13.85 3.90
N ILE A 117 20.55 -12.99 3.03
CA ILE A 117 20.08 -11.67 3.40
C ILE A 117 18.56 -11.76 3.54
N PHE A 118 18.05 -11.70 4.75
CA PHE A 118 16.62 -11.71 5.04
C PHE A 118 16.22 -10.41 5.73
N GLU A 119 15.99 -9.40 4.92
CA GLU A 119 15.56 -8.07 5.32
C GLU A 119 14.34 -7.60 4.52
N PRO A 120 13.18 -8.20 4.73
CA PRO A 120 11.96 -7.82 4.04
C PRO A 120 11.63 -6.35 4.21
N VAL A 121 11.26 -5.70 3.10
CA VAL A 121 10.86 -4.28 3.07
C VAL A 121 9.43 -4.09 2.65
N ASP A 122 8.89 -5.01 1.88
CA ASP A 122 7.52 -5.00 1.40
C ASP A 122 6.99 -6.40 1.12
N VAL A 123 5.68 -6.54 1.18
CA VAL A 123 4.96 -7.74 0.74
C VAL A 123 3.71 -7.30 0.02
N CYS A 124 3.47 -7.87 -1.14
CA CYS A 124 2.21 -7.73 -1.85
C CYS A 124 1.42 -9.04 -1.77
N TYR A 125 0.20 -8.94 -1.27
CA TYR A 125 -0.74 -10.04 -1.22
C TYR A 125 -1.80 -9.88 -2.29
N ASN A 126 -1.89 -10.90 -3.13
CA ASN A 126 -2.98 -11.08 -4.06
C ASN A 126 -3.56 -12.47 -3.84
N GLU A 127 -4.79 -12.74 -4.26
CA GLU A 127 -5.45 -14.03 -4.04
C GLU A 127 -4.64 -15.23 -4.50
N ARG A 128 -3.78 -15.07 -5.50
CA ARG A 128 -3.01 -16.17 -6.09
C ARG A 128 -1.50 -15.96 -6.10
N ILE A 129 -1.03 -14.75 -5.84
CA ILE A 129 0.40 -14.42 -5.85
C ILE A 129 0.71 -13.60 -4.63
N ASN A 130 1.61 -14.10 -3.80
CA ASN A 130 2.19 -13.31 -2.72
C ASN A 130 3.67 -13.13 -3.02
N LEU A 131 4.09 -11.89 -3.06
CA LEU A 131 5.47 -11.51 -3.33
C LEU A 131 6.06 -10.83 -2.12
N LEU A 132 7.21 -11.31 -1.68
CA LEU A 132 8.03 -10.68 -0.66
C LEU A 132 9.19 -9.99 -1.34
N LEU A 133 9.34 -8.70 -1.10
CA LEU A 133 10.46 -7.89 -1.55
C LEU A 133 11.47 -7.73 -0.42
N ASN A 134 12.70 -8.08 -0.70
CA ASN A 134 13.81 -7.95 0.22
C ASN A 134 14.60 -6.66 -0.03
N SER A 135 15.41 -6.22 0.94
CA SER A 135 16.13 -4.94 0.87
C SER A 135 17.21 -4.89 -0.22
N ASP A 136 17.70 -6.05 -0.64
CA ASP A 136 18.67 -6.20 -1.73
C ASP A 136 18.03 -6.20 -3.14
N GLY A 137 16.71 -5.98 -3.23
CA GLY A 137 15.97 -6.02 -4.49
C GLY A 137 15.55 -7.41 -4.95
N SER A 138 15.86 -8.45 -4.16
CA SER A 138 15.41 -9.82 -4.43
C SER A 138 13.92 -9.98 -4.17
N LEU A 139 13.27 -10.75 -5.02
CA LEU A 139 11.83 -11.01 -4.97
C LEU A 139 11.59 -12.50 -4.74
N TYR A 140 10.79 -12.82 -3.72
CA TYR A 140 10.43 -14.19 -3.38
C TYR A 140 8.94 -14.42 -3.58
N ASN A 141 8.61 -15.51 -4.27
CA ASN A 141 7.22 -15.89 -4.49
C ASN A 141 6.77 -16.90 -3.42
N ARG A 142 5.59 -16.65 -2.86
CA ARG A 142 4.88 -17.58 -2.00
C ARG A 142 3.88 -18.36 -2.84
N MET A 143 3.97 -19.68 -2.78
CA MET A 143 2.97 -20.54 -3.41
C MET A 143 1.74 -20.63 -2.49
N ILE A 144 0.61 -20.21 -3.00
CA ILE A 144 -0.66 -20.36 -2.28
C ILE A 144 -1.23 -21.71 -2.61
N THR A 145 -1.31 -22.58 -1.60
CA THR A 145 -2.07 -23.82 -1.69
C THR A 145 -3.48 -23.60 -1.18
N VAL A 146 -4.42 -24.31 -1.76
CA VAL A 146 -5.87 -24.10 -1.76
C VAL A 146 -6.54 -23.93 -0.39
N SER A 147 -5.88 -24.14 0.73
CA SER A 147 -6.59 -24.20 2.01
C SER A 147 -6.04 -23.33 3.13
N ASN A 148 -4.82 -22.83 3.03
CA ASN A 148 -4.22 -22.09 4.15
C ASN A 148 -3.42 -20.90 3.66
N ALA A 149 -3.76 -19.74 4.19
CA ALA A 149 -3.07 -18.52 3.91
C ALA A 149 -1.59 -18.56 4.37
N PHE A 150 -1.33 -19.14 5.55
CA PHE A 150 0.00 -19.11 6.18
C PHE A 150 0.43 -20.48 6.62
N GLN A 151 1.53 -20.98 6.06
CA GLN A 151 2.06 -22.30 6.37
C GLN A 151 3.55 -22.39 6.07
N SER A 152 4.24 -23.31 6.74
CA SER A 152 5.61 -23.69 6.40
C SER A 152 5.73 -24.18 4.96
N ASN A 153 6.91 -24.00 4.37
CA ASN A 153 7.24 -24.39 2.99
C ASN A 153 6.42 -23.67 1.89
N ALA A 154 5.89 -22.49 2.18
CA ALA A 154 5.13 -21.72 1.21
C ALA A 154 6.02 -20.79 0.33
N TYR A 155 7.04 -20.16 0.93
CA TYR A 155 7.99 -19.34 0.17
C TYR A 155 9.13 -20.20 -0.42
N SER A 156 9.44 -19.96 -1.70
CA SER A 156 10.70 -20.41 -2.28
C SER A 156 11.87 -19.70 -1.57
N ASN A 157 12.93 -20.42 -1.25
CA ASN A 157 14.17 -19.85 -0.74
C ASN A 157 15.13 -19.42 -1.88
N ILE A 158 14.70 -19.58 -3.13
CA ILE A 158 15.41 -19.12 -4.32
C ILE A 158 14.66 -17.88 -4.82
N PRO A 159 15.35 -16.75 -5.01
CA PRO A 159 14.74 -15.55 -5.54
C PRO A 159 14.21 -15.80 -6.95
N MET A 160 13.17 -15.05 -7.32
CA MET A 160 12.65 -15.06 -8.68
C MET A 160 13.71 -14.51 -9.63
N ASN A 161 13.85 -15.14 -10.77
CA ASN A 161 14.70 -14.62 -11.85
C ASN A 161 13.98 -13.44 -12.52
N ILE A 162 14.56 -12.25 -12.43
CA ILE A 162 13.98 -10.99 -12.89
C ILE A 162 14.51 -10.62 -14.29
N ASP A 163 15.64 -11.18 -14.71
CA ASP A 163 16.14 -10.98 -16.07
C ASP A 163 15.38 -11.91 -17.04
N VAL A 164 14.23 -11.42 -17.47
CA VAL A 164 13.33 -12.16 -18.37
C VAL A 164 13.89 -12.28 -19.80
N ASP A 165 14.89 -11.48 -20.15
CA ASP A 165 15.43 -11.42 -21.50
C ASP A 165 16.65 -12.32 -21.68
N ASN A 166 17.50 -12.45 -20.67
CA ASN A 166 18.79 -13.14 -20.78
C ASN A 166 18.95 -14.35 -19.84
N GLY A 167 17.92 -14.66 -19.05
CA GLY A 167 18.01 -15.78 -18.09
C GLY A 167 18.95 -15.54 -16.91
N GLY A 168 19.36 -14.30 -16.69
CA GLY A 168 20.23 -13.90 -15.59
C GLY A 168 19.46 -13.63 -14.29
N SER A 169 20.17 -13.56 -13.17
CA SER A 169 19.59 -13.31 -11.83
C SER A 169 19.56 -11.83 -11.42
N GLY A 170 19.82 -10.92 -12.37
CA GLY A 170 20.15 -9.54 -12.07
C GLY A 170 18.99 -8.57 -12.22
N GLY A 171 18.09 -8.50 -11.30
CA GLY A 171 17.13 -7.40 -11.21
C GLY A 171 17.29 -6.66 -9.87
N ASN A 172 16.86 -5.41 -9.83
CA ASN A 172 16.82 -4.59 -8.62
C ASN A 172 15.40 -4.09 -8.42
N ILE A 173 14.54 -4.93 -7.84
CA ILE A 173 13.16 -4.52 -7.54
C ILE A 173 13.17 -3.57 -6.35
N THR A 174 12.58 -2.40 -6.54
CA THR A 174 12.49 -1.37 -5.49
C THR A 174 11.06 -1.01 -5.11
N LEU A 175 10.08 -1.46 -5.89
CA LEU A 175 8.67 -1.17 -5.63
C LEU A 175 7.79 -2.32 -6.12
N LEU A 176 6.82 -2.69 -5.29
CA LEU A 176 5.68 -3.52 -5.66
C LEU A 176 4.42 -2.66 -5.67
N VAL A 177 3.62 -2.80 -6.71
CA VAL A 177 2.34 -2.09 -6.84
C VAL A 177 1.24 -3.13 -7.00
N GLN A 178 0.44 -3.25 -5.96
CA GLN A 178 -0.72 -4.13 -5.98
C GLN A 178 -1.87 -3.43 -6.68
N PRO A 179 -2.56 -4.06 -7.64
CA PRO A 179 -3.77 -3.50 -8.22
C PRO A 179 -4.82 -3.18 -7.17
N ALA A 180 -5.62 -2.13 -7.39
CA ALA A 180 -6.63 -1.69 -6.43
C ALA A 180 -7.67 -2.78 -6.13
N ASN A 181 -7.97 -3.63 -7.11
CA ASN A 181 -8.86 -4.78 -6.96
C ASN A 181 -8.06 -6.08 -6.79
N SER A 182 -7.38 -6.21 -5.66
CA SER A 182 -6.49 -7.34 -5.38
C SER A 182 -7.18 -8.69 -5.32
N SER A 183 -8.48 -8.72 -5.05
CA SER A 183 -9.22 -9.98 -4.91
C SER A 183 -9.46 -10.72 -6.23
N MET A 184 -9.28 -10.05 -7.36
CA MET A 184 -9.61 -10.59 -8.67
C MET A 184 -8.47 -10.58 -9.68
N THR A 185 -7.40 -9.82 -9.43
CA THR A 185 -6.26 -9.75 -10.34
C THR A 185 -5.18 -10.75 -9.91
N ASN A 186 -4.74 -11.57 -10.83
CA ASN A 186 -3.63 -12.50 -10.64
C ASN A 186 -2.29 -11.87 -10.97
N THR A 187 -2.16 -10.55 -10.77
CA THR A 187 -1.02 -9.79 -11.25
C THR A 187 -0.56 -8.77 -10.23
N ILE A 188 0.73 -8.58 -10.14
CA ILE A 188 1.39 -7.54 -9.36
C ILE A 188 2.38 -6.82 -10.28
N LEU A 189 2.37 -5.49 -10.24
CA LEU A 189 3.33 -4.69 -10.98
C LEU A 189 4.57 -4.46 -10.12
N ALA A 190 5.74 -4.77 -10.64
CA ALA A 190 7.03 -4.57 -9.98
C ALA A 190 7.88 -3.58 -10.78
N TYR A 191 8.62 -2.72 -10.09
CA TYR A 191 9.57 -1.81 -10.73
C TYR A 191 10.99 -2.30 -10.53
N ASP A 192 11.66 -2.59 -11.64
CA ASP A 192 13.08 -2.91 -11.74
C ASP A 192 13.86 -1.62 -11.95
N ALA A 193 14.57 -1.19 -10.92
CA ALA A 193 15.38 0.02 -10.91
C ALA A 193 16.81 -0.19 -11.43
N THR A 194 17.11 -1.33 -12.04
CA THR A 194 18.40 -1.56 -12.67
C THR A 194 18.70 -0.45 -13.67
N PRO A 195 19.86 0.22 -13.60
CA PRO A 195 20.14 1.43 -14.40
C PRO A 195 19.97 1.24 -15.91
N GLU A 196 20.28 0.06 -16.40
CA GLU A 196 20.20 -0.31 -17.83
C GLU A 196 18.75 -0.48 -18.30
N HIS A 197 17.83 -0.73 -17.40
CA HIS A 197 16.44 -1.05 -17.72
C HIS A 197 15.46 0.00 -17.23
N LYS A 198 15.43 0.29 -15.92
CA LYS A 198 14.43 1.19 -15.30
C LYS A 198 13.02 0.89 -15.82
N ARG A 199 12.55 -0.31 -15.61
CA ARG A 199 11.35 -0.84 -16.27
C ARG A 199 10.33 -1.40 -15.30
N PHE A 200 9.11 -1.50 -15.77
CA PHE A 200 8.07 -2.23 -15.07
C PHE A 200 7.96 -3.67 -15.60
N ILE A 201 7.77 -4.57 -14.65
CA ILE A 201 7.58 -5.99 -14.87
C ILE A 201 6.23 -6.38 -14.28
N LEU A 202 5.44 -7.11 -15.04
CA LEU A 202 4.22 -7.71 -14.53
C LEU A 202 4.52 -9.13 -14.07
N VAL A 203 4.27 -9.37 -12.79
CA VAL A 203 4.30 -10.71 -12.21
C VAL A 203 2.89 -11.25 -12.19
N SER A 204 2.66 -12.38 -12.86
CA SER A 204 1.33 -12.99 -12.98
C SER A 204 1.40 -14.49 -12.68
N MET A 205 0.25 -15.07 -12.27
CA MET A 205 0.11 -16.52 -12.24
C MET A 205 0.04 -17.06 -13.67
N ALA A 206 1.11 -17.69 -14.10
CA ALA A 206 1.06 -18.63 -15.20
C ALA A 206 0.56 -19.97 -14.66
N GLY A 207 -0.36 -20.66 -15.36
CA GLY A 207 -1.04 -21.86 -14.90
C GLY A 207 -0.15 -22.83 -14.09
N ASN A 208 -0.75 -23.68 -13.28
CA ASN A 208 -0.07 -24.63 -12.38
C ASN A 208 0.68 -24.01 -11.17
N ASN A 209 0.16 -22.93 -10.60
CA ASN A 209 0.70 -22.29 -9.39
C ASN A 209 2.14 -21.75 -9.51
N ARG A 210 2.58 -21.42 -10.71
CA ARG A 210 3.87 -20.77 -10.94
C ARG A 210 3.65 -19.32 -11.32
N ALA A 211 4.38 -18.41 -10.65
CA ALA A 211 4.44 -17.03 -11.07
C ALA A 211 5.31 -16.90 -12.33
N GLY A 212 4.75 -16.25 -13.34
CA GLY A 212 5.48 -15.84 -14.54
C GLY A 212 5.72 -14.35 -14.51
N MET A 213 6.76 -13.88 -15.19
CA MET A 213 7.09 -12.47 -15.33
C MET A 213 7.16 -12.10 -16.81
N VAL A 214 6.66 -10.90 -17.10
CA VAL A 214 6.79 -10.31 -18.43
C VAL A 214 7.10 -8.82 -18.30
N VAL A 215 7.97 -8.31 -19.16
CA VAL A 215 8.16 -6.86 -19.29
C VAL A 215 6.86 -6.26 -19.84
N VAL A 216 6.40 -5.17 -19.25
CA VAL A 216 5.19 -4.52 -19.72
C VAL A 216 5.40 -3.94 -21.11
N SER A 217 4.35 -3.92 -21.91
CA SER A 217 4.36 -3.33 -23.25
C SER A 217 3.06 -2.58 -23.51
N SER A 218 3.06 -1.70 -24.50
CA SER A 218 1.83 -1.08 -24.97
C SER A 218 0.93 -2.13 -25.64
N SER A 219 -0.36 -2.04 -25.46
CA SER A 219 -1.34 -2.93 -26.11
C SER A 219 -1.35 -2.81 -27.64
N THR A 220 -0.93 -1.66 -28.18
CA THR A 220 -0.78 -1.40 -29.60
C THR A 220 0.57 -1.83 -30.17
N GLY A 221 1.53 -2.21 -29.32
CA GLY A 221 2.90 -2.51 -29.68
C GLY A 221 3.81 -1.29 -29.77
N GLU A 222 3.26 -0.08 -29.74
CA GLU A 222 4.00 1.19 -29.77
C GLU A 222 3.57 2.07 -28.60
N TRP A 223 4.52 2.78 -28.01
CA TRP A 223 4.23 3.78 -26.97
C TRP A 223 3.85 5.11 -27.64
N PRO A 224 2.84 5.84 -27.11
CA PRO A 224 2.51 7.17 -27.64
C PRO A 224 3.68 8.14 -27.53
N GLU A 225 3.83 9.05 -28.47
CA GLU A 225 4.93 10.03 -28.55
C GLU A 225 5.10 10.85 -27.26
N ASN A 226 4.00 11.24 -26.62
CA ASN A 226 3.99 12.02 -25.38
C ASN A 226 3.81 11.14 -24.13
N TYR A 227 4.42 9.97 -24.10
CA TYR A 227 4.36 9.03 -23.01
C TYR A 227 5.74 8.44 -22.73
N VAL A 228 6.16 8.34 -21.49
CA VAL A 228 7.40 7.69 -21.11
C VAL A 228 7.17 6.17 -21.12
N PRO A 229 7.87 5.42 -21.98
CA PRO A 229 7.72 3.97 -22.04
C PRO A 229 7.95 3.29 -20.69
N LEU A 230 7.05 2.41 -20.28
CA LEU A 230 7.17 1.71 -18.99
C LEU A 230 8.08 0.48 -19.05
N ASP A 231 8.46 0.03 -20.23
CA ASP A 231 9.48 -0.99 -20.46
C ASP A 231 10.91 -0.43 -20.42
N ASN A 232 11.06 0.90 -20.53
CA ASN A 232 12.32 1.60 -20.32
C ASN A 232 12.07 3.07 -20.05
N LEU A 233 12.22 3.51 -18.79
CA LEU A 233 11.99 4.91 -18.42
C LEU A 233 13.07 5.88 -18.95
N GLY A 234 14.16 5.40 -19.52
CA GLY A 234 15.23 6.25 -20.08
C GLY A 234 15.78 7.25 -19.07
N ASP A 235 15.66 8.54 -19.40
CA ASP A 235 16.16 9.65 -18.59
C ASP A 235 15.28 9.97 -17.36
N TYR A 236 14.16 9.29 -17.21
CA TYR A 236 13.28 9.48 -16.05
C TYR A 236 13.62 8.50 -14.92
N ASN A 237 13.33 8.95 -13.71
CA ASN A 237 13.36 8.11 -12.51
C ASN A 237 11.95 8.00 -11.94
N LEU A 238 11.57 6.80 -11.54
CA LEU A 238 10.32 6.59 -10.83
C LEU A 238 10.42 7.18 -9.42
N ILE A 239 9.45 8.00 -9.05
CA ILE A 239 9.28 8.52 -7.69
C ILE A 239 8.22 7.71 -6.95
N TYR A 240 7.11 7.41 -7.62
CA TYR A 240 6.01 6.67 -7.04
C TYR A 240 5.13 6.07 -8.13
N ALA A 241 4.53 4.93 -7.83
CA ALA A 241 3.46 4.36 -8.62
C ALA A 241 2.36 3.87 -7.68
N CYS A 242 1.11 4.10 -8.04
CA CYS A 242 -0.03 3.67 -7.25
C CYS A 242 -1.18 3.20 -8.15
N PRO A 243 -1.94 2.20 -7.69
CA PRO A 243 -3.21 1.87 -8.30
C PRO A 243 -4.23 2.95 -7.94
N CYS A 244 -5.09 3.24 -8.86
CA CYS A 244 -6.25 4.09 -8.68
C CYS A 244 -7.40 3.51 -9.46
N LYS A 245 -8.61 3.80 -9.09
CA LYS A 245 -9.83 3.19 -9.60
C LYS A 245 -10.05 1.74 -9.15
N ASP A 246 -10.82 1.64 -8.12
CA ASP A 246 -11.68 0.52 -7.88
C ASP A 246 -12.97 0.79 -8.68
N ASP A 247 -12.94 0.51 -9.98
CA ASP A 247 -14.15 0.63 -10.78
C ASP A 247 -15.04 -0.58 -10.52
N LEU A 248 -15.68 -0.58 -9.37
CA LEU A 248 -16.68 -1.58 -8.95
C LEU A 248 -17.84 -1.71 -9.94
N MET A 249 -17.90 -0.84 -10.94
CA MET A 249 -19.06 -0.73 -11.81
C MET A 249 -18.83 -1.29 -13.22
N THR A 250 -17.61 -1.43 -13.70
CA THR A 250 -17.39 -1.74 -15.13
C THR A 250 -16.62 -3.01 -15.43
N SER A 251 -15.69 -3.43 -14.58
CA SER A 251 -14.98 -4.69 -14.76
C SER A 251 -14.27 -5.10 -13.47
N TRP A 252 -14.52 -6.30 -13.02
CA TRP A 252 -14.04 -6.86 -11.75
C TRP A 252 -12.51 -7.05 -11.69
N ASN A 253 -11.82 -6.86 -12.81
CA ASN A 253 -10.42 -7.27 -12.95
C ASN A 253 -9.49 -6.19 -13.51
N ASP A 254 -10.02 -5.00 -13.79
CA ASP A 254 -9.24 -3.96 -14.44
C ASP A 254 -8.64 -2.99 -13.42
N SER A 255 -7.44 -2.55 -13.66
CA SER A 255 -6.75 -1.62 -12.77
C SER A 255 -6.19 -0.44 -13.54
N TYR A 256 -6.27 0.72 -12.92
CA TYR A 256 -5.69 1.95 -13.43
C TYR A 256 -4.49 2.33 -12.56
N PHE A 257 -3.40 2.81 -13.16
CA PHE A 257 -2.19 3.17 -12.44
C PHE A 257 -1.76 4.60 -12.76
N TYR A 258 -1.26 5.30 -11.76
CA TYR A 258 -0.52 6.55 -11.92
C TYR A 258 0.95 6.33 -11.62
N PHE A 259 1.79 6.99 -12.41
CA PHE A 259 3.25 7.00 -12.27
C PHE A 259 3.72 8.43 -12.09
N ILE A 260 4.42 8.68 -11.00
CA ILE A 260 5.07 9.96 -10.73
C ILE A 260 6.54 9.78 -11.09
N LEU A 261 6.97 10.54 -12.07
CA LEU A 261 8.31 10.47 -12.65
C LEU A 261 9.06 11.76 -12.36
N LYS A 262 10.38 11.68 -12.32
CA LYS A 262 11.27 12.83 -12.22
C LYS A 262 12.27 12.80 -13.37
N ASP A 263 12.36 13.89 -14.13
CA ASP A 263 13.31 14.03 -15.22
C ASP A 263 14.71 14.42 -14.72
N VAL A 264 15.68 14.48 -15.64
CA VAL A 264 17.07 14.86 -15.37
C VAL A 264 17.22 16.31 -14.88
N ASN A 265 16.25 17.17 -15.16
CA ASN A 265 16.22 18.57 -14.71
C ASN A 265 15.59 18.72 -13.32
N GLY A 266 15.14 17.62 -12.72
CA GLY A 266 14.51 17.61 -11.40
C GLY A 266 13.02 17.95 -11.40
N LYS A 267 12.38 18.13 -12.56
CA LYS A 267 10.94 18.32 -12.67
C LYS A 267 10.19 17.03 -12.47
N HIS A 268 9.02 17.14 -11.87
CA HIS A 268 8.14 16.00 -11.62
C HIS A 268 6.99 15.97 -12.63
N TRP A 269 6.71 14.77 -13.09
CA TRP A 269 5.73 14.47 -14.13
C TRP A 269 4.76 13.40 -13.64
N ILE A 270 3.57 13.37 -14.21
CA ILE A 270 2.57 12.33 -13.98
C ILE A 270 2.07 11.80 -15.32
N GLN A 271 1.95 10.48 -15.39
CA GLN A 271 1.27 9.78 -16.46
C GLN A 271 0.49 8.60 -15.88
N SER A 272 -0.40 8.01 -16.67
CA SER A 272 -1.24 6.91 -16.24
C SER A 272 -1.36 5.84 -17.31
N CYS A 273 -1.82 4.67 -16.92
CA CYS A 273 -2.20 3.61 -17.85
C CYS A 273 -3.31 2.75 -17.25
N TYR A 274 -3.95 2.03 -18.12
CA TYR A 274 -4.96 1.05 -17.79
C TYR A 274 -4.43 -0.38 -18.05
N MET A 275 -4.61 -1.26 -17.09
CA MET A 275 -4.24 -2.67 -17.21
C MET A 275 -5.51 -3.51 -17.28
N PRO A 276 -5.88 -4.02 -18.47
CA PRO A 276 -7.01 -4.91 -18.61
C PRO A 276 -6.69 -6.29 -18.03
N SER A 277 -7.63 -6.89 -17.35
CA SER A 277 -7.50 -8.24 -16.77
C SER A 277 -7.20 -9.35 -17.77
N SER A 278 -7.62 -9.14 -19.01
CA SER A 278 -7.52 -10.15 -20.08
C SER A 278 -6.18 -10.16 -20.82
N SER A 279 -5.30 -9.16 -20.56
CA SER A 279 -4.10 -8.95 -21.37
C SER A 279 -2.85 -8.90 -20.48
N ILE A 280 -2.24 -10.04 -20.25
CA ILE A 280 -1.01 -10.15 -19.44
C ILE A 280 0.10 -9.31 -20.06
N GLY A 281 0.62 -8.35 -19.29
CA GLY A 281 1.76 -7.51 -19.67
C GLY A 281 1.46 -6.42 -20.70
N LYS A 282 0.24 -6.32 -21.21
CA LYS A 282 -0.13 -5.31 -22.21
C LYS A 282 -0.96 -4.20 -21.57
N LEU A 283 -0.39 -3.02 -21.52
CA LEU A 283 -1.03 -1.84 -20.95
C LEU A 283 -1.76 -1.04 -22.04
N GLN A 284 -2.96 -0.58 -21.71
CA GLN A 284 -3.72 0.33 -22.57
C GLN A 284 -3.46 1.77 -22.14
N ILE A 285 -3.19 2.63 -23.09
CA ILE A 285 -2.88 4.02 -22.87
C ILE A 285 -3.82 4.85 -23.71
N ASN A 286 -4.56 5.72 -23.06
CA ASN A 286 -5.37 6.71 -23.76
C ASN A 286 -4.46 7.87 -24.19
N PRO A 287 -4.24 8.09 -25.51
CA PRO A 287 -3.29 9.09 -26.00
C PRO A 287 -3.70 10.54 -25.70
N VAL A 288 -4.87 10.77 -25.12
CA VAL A 288 -5.36 12.11 -24.75
C VAL A 288 -5.26 12.34 -23.23
N SER A 289 -5.65 11.37 -22.42
CA SER A 289 -5.72 11.52 -20.96
C SER A 289 -4.48 11.01 -20.23
N ASP A 290 -3.84 9.97 -20.74
CA ASP A 290 -2.77 9.25 -20.04
C ASP A 290 -1.37 9.80 -20.35
N ILE A 291 -1.27 10.78 -21.22
CA ILE A 291 0.00 11.42 -21.61
C ILE A 291 0.75 12.00 -20.42
N LEU A 292 2.04 12.16 -20.61
CA LEU A 292 2.94 12.80 -19.66
C LEU A 292 2.55 14.27 -19.43
N LYS A 293 2.26 14.63 -18.19
CA LYS A 293 1.92 16.00 -17.76
C LYS A 293 2.87 16.45 -16.66
N GLU A 294 3.33 17.69 -16.70
CA GLU A 294 4.07 18.25 -15.56
C GLU A 294 3.15 18.28 -14.34
N LEU A 295 3.63 17.75 -13.21
CA LEU A 295 2.87 17.72 -11.96
C LEU A 295 2.98 19.08 -11.25
N PRO A 296 1.90 19.88 -11.18
CA PRO A 296 1.94 21.16 -10.51
C PRO A 296 2.30 20.99 -9.02
N LYS A 297 3.19 21.83 -8.50
CA LYS A 297 3.79 21.72 -7.17
C LYS A 297 4.71 20.50 -7.02
N GLY A 298 5.19 19.90 -8.09
CA GLY A 298 6.20 18.84 -8.08
C GLY A 298 7.51 19.27 -7.41
N ASP A 299 7.83 20.55 -7.41
CA ASP A 299 8.94 21.16 -6.65
C ASP A 299 8.87 20.95 -5.14
N GLN A 300 7.69 20.62 -4.60
CA GLN A 300 7.47 20.32 -3.18
C GLN A 300 7.73 18.85 -2.82
N ILE A 301 7.96 18.01 -3.83
CA ILE A 301 8.21 16.58 -3.62
C ILE A 301 9.66 16.36 -3.17
N THR A 302 9.82 15.59 -2.11
CA THR A 302 11.11 15.22 -1.53
C THR A 302 11.15 13.70 -1.27
N ALA A 303 12.31 13.18 -0.83
CA ALA A 303 12.42 11.78 -0.40
C ALA A 303 11.52 11.40 0.79
N LYS A 304 10.95 12.39 1.49
CA LYS A 304 10.01 12.18 2.62
C LYS A 304 8.56 12.20 2.18
N THR A 305 8.26 12.61 0.96
CA THR A 305 6.89 12.72 0.44
C THR A 305 6.15 11.39 0.54
N LYS A 306 4.93 11.45 1.01
CA LYS A 306 3.97 10.35 1.01
C LYS A 306 2.92 10.62 -0.04
N PHE A 307 2.51 9.59 -0.74
CA PHE A 307 1.49 9.65 -1.77
C PHE A 307 0.30 8.79 -1.38
N LEU A 308 -0.87 9.19 -1.82
CA LEU A 308 -2.12 8.45 -1.63
C LEU A 308 -3.06 8.73 -2.79
N CYS A 309 -3.38 7.73 -3.59
CA CYS A 309 -4.31 7.88 -4.69
C CYS A 309 -5.74 7.63 -4.22
N HIS A 310 -6.66 8.52 -4.56
CA HIS A 310 -8.08 8.33 -4.28
C HIS A 310 -8.66 7.23 -5.18
N ARG A 311 -9.59 6.45 -4.64
CA ARG A 311 -10.23 5.32 -5.34
C ARG A 311 -10.88 5.71 -6.68
N SER A 312 -11.48 6.89 -6.75
CA SER A 312 -12.09 7.38 -8.01
C SER A 312 -11.08 7.60 -9.12
N GLY A 313 -9.79 7.66 -8.80
CA GLY A 313 -8.75 8.04 -9.74
C GLY A 313 -8.73 9.53 -10.11
N ASP A 314 -9.62 10.34 -9.54
CA ASP A 314 -9.70 11.76 -9.87
C ASP A 314 -8.72 12.62 -9.07
N TYR A 315 -8.23 12.09 -7.94
CA TYR A 315 -7.41 12.83 -7.00
C TYR A 315 -6.19 12.01 -6.56
N LEU A 316 -5.04 12.68 -6.56
CA LEU A 316 -3.81 12.18 -5.95
C LEU A 316 -3.43 13.13 -4.81
N PHE A 317 -3.22 12.59 -3.63
CA PHE A 317 -2.72 13.34 -2.48
C PHE A 317 -1.23 13.11 -2.34
N PHE A 318 -0.47 14.17 -2.05
CA PHE A 318 0.94 14.04 -1.72
C PHE A 318 1.38 15.06 -0.68
N THR A 319 2.34 14.68 0.13
CA THR A 319 2.89 15.56 1.15
C THR A 319 4.07 16.35 0.61
N GLY A 320 4.28 17.55 1.13
CA GLY A 320 5.38 18.42 0.74
C GLY A 320 5.54 19.60 1.68
N GLY A 321 6.20 20.64 1.21
CA GLY A 321 6.64 21.76 2.03
C GLY A 321 7.99 21.52 2.68
N ILE A 322 8.59 22.56 3.26
CA ILE A 322 9.94 22.50 3.86
C ILE A 322 10.05 21.41 4.90
N ASN A 323 9.02 21.20 5.71
CA ASN A 323 8.97 20.22 6.78
C ASN A 323 8.16 18.98 6.43
N ASN A 324 7.73 18.83 5.18
CA ASN A 324 6.79 17.79 4.75
C ASN A 324 5.50 17.81 5.59
N ASP A 325 4.99 18.98 5.91
CA ASP A 325 3.87 19.24 6.80
C ASP A 325 2.58 19.69 6.07
N ILE A 326 2.67 19.82 4.77
CA ILE A 326 1.56 20.22 3.91
C ILE A 326 1.08 19.00 3.12
N LEU A 327 -0.23 18.74 3.13
CA LEU A 327 -0.88 17.81 2.23
C LEU A 327 -1.45 18.57 1.04
N TYR A 328 -1.00 18.20 -0.13
CA TYR A 328 -1.51 18.70 -1.40
C TYR A 328 -2.53 17.73 -1.99
N CYS A 329 -3.50 18.28 -2.71
CA CYS A 329 -4.46 17.52 -3.52
C CYS A 329 -4.26 17.91 -4.98
N TYR A 330 -3.84 16.96 -5.78
CA TYR A 330 -3.78 17.08 -7.24
C TYR A 330 -5.06 16.51 -7.85
N GLN A 331 -5.73 17.32 -8.66
CA GLN A 331 -6.91 16.94 -9.41
C GLN A 331 -6.51 16.58 -10.84
N VAL A 332 -6.66 15.32 -11.19
CA VAL A 332 -6.18 14.75 -12.45
C VAL A 332 -6.84 15.41 -13.67
N ASN A 333 -8.17 15.56 -13.64
CA ASN A 333 -8.96 16.06 -14.77
C ASN A 333 -8.67 17.53 -15.10
N THR A 334 -8.23 18.34 -14.14
CA THR A 334 -7.95 19.78 -14.34
C THR A 334 -6.47 20.11 -14.37
N ASN A 335 -5.61 19.13 -14.09
CA ASN A 335 -4.16 19.30 -13.91
C ASN A 335 -3.83 20.42 -12.91
N LYS A 336 -4.52 20.45 -11.76
CA LYS A 336 -4.33 21.47 -10.73
C LYS A 336 -3.97 20.85 -9.39
N THR A 337 -3.04 21.48 -8.69
CA THR A 337 -2.69 21.12 -7.30
C THR A 337 -3.08 22.26 -6.37
N THR A 338 -3.76 21.93 -5.30
CA THR A 338 -4.14 22.85 -4.22
C THR A 338 -3.60 22.37 -2.89
N VAL A 339 -3.41 23.28 -1.96
CA VAL A 339 -3.17 22.91 -0.56
C VAL A 339 -4.47 22.34 0.01
N PHE A 340 -4.43 21.12 0.48
CA PHE A 340 -5.58 20.45 1.07
C PHE A 340 -5.60 20.61 2.59
N PHE A 341 -4.42 20.44 3.23
CA PHE A 341 -4.31 20.52 4.67
C PHE A 341 -2.89 20.94 5.08
N ASN A 342 -2.77 21.71 6.18
CA ASN A 342 -1.51 21.99 6.84
C ASN A 342 -1.52 21.33 8.22
N ALA A 343 -0.67 20.36 8.41
CA ALA A 343 -0.61 19.57 9.64
C ALA A 343 0.20 20.26 10.76
N GLY A 344 0.98 21.30 10.44
CA GLY A 344 1.86 21.97 11.40
C GLY A 344 2.96 21.08 12.00
N ALA A 345 3.11 19.87 11.47
CA ALA A 345 4.15 18.90 11.84
C ALA A 345 4.40 17.93 10.69
N THR A 346 5.61 17.40 10.59
CA THR A 346 5.99 16.45 9.53
C THR A 346 4.99 15.31 9.41
N ILE A 347 4.39 15.16 8.25
CA ILE A 347 3.47 14.06 7.92
C ILE A 347 4.32 12.82 7.65
N THR A 348 4.04 11.75 8.37
CA THR A 348 4.79 10.48 8.30
C THR A 348 4.00 9.34 7.68
N ALA A 349 2.67 9.44 7.66
CA ALA A 349 1.80 8.43 7.08
C ALA A 349 0.49 9.03 6.57
N LEU A 350 -0.04 8.42 5.53
CA LEU A 350 -1.35 8.70 4.95
C LEU A 350 -2.09 7.38 4.77
N SER A 351 -3.39 7.38 5.03
CA SER A 351 -4.26 6.25 4.71
C SER A 351 -5.69 6.73 4.47
N PHE A 352 -6.43 6.03 3.63
CA PHE A 352 -7.88 6.21 3.56
C PHE A 352 -8.55 5.38 4.65
N ASN A 353 -9.66 5.90 5.16
CA ASN A 353 -10.63 5.07 5.87
C ASN A 353 -11.50 4.38 4.82
N GLU A 354 -11.13 3.18 4.45
CA GLU A 354 -11.82 2.39 3.43
C GLU A 354 -13.07 1.68 3.96
N GLY A 355 -13.82 2.32 4.84
CA GLY A 355 -15.13 1.81 5.25
C GLY A 355 -16.04 1.69 4.03
N TYR A 356 -16.47 0.47 3.73
CA TYR A 356 -17.48 0.21 2.69
C TYR A 356 -18.77 0.89 3.10
N THR A 357 -19.02 2.08 2.61
CA THR A 357 -20.34 2.68 2.66
C THR A 357 -20.82 2.88 1.22
N MET A 358 -21.97 2.31 0.93
CA MET A 358 -22.72 2.53 -0.31
C MET A 358 -22.99 4.03 -0.59
N PHE A 359 -22.58 4.92 0.33
CA PHE A 359 -22.80 6.37 0.33
C PHE A 359 -21.56 7.20 0.69
N GLY A 360 -20.36 6.69 0.45
CA GLY A 360 -19.19 7.52 0.17
C GLY A 360 -18.75 8.51 1.25
N TYR A 361 -18.42 8.06 2.46
CA TYR A 361 -17.61 8.89 3.37
C TYR A 361 -16.26 8.23 3.61
N THR A 362 -15.34 8.46 2.70
CA THR A 362 -13.94 8.09 2.91
C THR A 362 -13.20 9.28 3.53
N GLY A 363 -12.69 9.12 4.74
CA GLY A 363 -11.85 10.12 5.37
C GLY A 363 -10.37 9.82 5.09
N ILE A 364 -9.55 10.85 5.06
CA ILE A 364 -8.09 10.70 5.02
C ILE A 364 -7.55 10.76 6.44
N ALA A 365 -6.84 9.72 6.84
CA ALA A 365 -6.08 9.70 8.08
C ALA A 365 -4.65 10.19 7.82
N ILE A 366 -4.22 11.15 8.62
CA ILE A 366 -2.89 11.75 8.53
C ILE A 366 -2.16 11.50 9.84
N GLY A 367 -1.09 10.73 9.77
CA GLY A 367 -0.16 10.55 10.88
C GLY A 367 0.98 11.55 10.80
N THR A 368 1.33 12.17 11.93
CA THR A 368 2.43 13.14 11.99
C THR A 368 3.48 12.78 13.03
N ALA A 369 4.67 13.36 12.92
CA ALA A 369 5.76 13.19 13.89
C ALA A 369 5.41 13.71 15.31
N LYS A 370 4.38 14.54 15.45
CA LYS A 370 3.87 15.04 16.75
C LYS A 370 2.62 14.29 17.22
N PHE A 371 2.25 13.19 16.55
CA PHE A 371 1.10 12.35 16.91
C PHE A 371 -0.26 13.04 16.85
N ILE A 372 -0.46 13.76 15.77
CA ILE A 372 -1.77 14.25 15.40
C ILE A 372 -2.32 13.27 14.37
N LEU A 373 -3.37 12.55 14.71
CA LEU A 373 -4.23 11.93 13.73
C LEU A 373 -5.29 12.96 13.36
N SER A 374 -5.21 13.46 12.14
CA SER A 374 -6.27 14.30 11.58
C SER A 374 -7.08 13.44 10.62
N MET A 375 -8.38 13.34 10.89
CA MET A 375 -9.32 12.73 9.97
C MET A 375 -10.00 13.85 9.19
N LEU A 376 -9.75 13.88 7.91
CA LEU A 376 -10.38 14.83 7.01
C LEU A 376 -11.55 14.13 6.33
N PRO A 377 -12.74 14.75 6.30
CA PRO A 377 -13.84 14.22 5.51
C PRO A 377 -13.44 14.20 4.04
N GLU A 378 -14.05 13.30 3.30
CA GLU A 378 -13.90 13.20 1.86
C GLU A 378 -14.18 14.55 1.19
N ILE A 379 -13.53 14.82 0.08
CA ILE A 379 -13.80 16.00 -0.74
C ILE A 379 -15.29 15.98 -1.12
N PRO A 380 -16.11 16.88 -0.65
CA PRO A 380 -17.51 16.90 -1.05
C PRO A 380 -17.59 17.26 -2.52
N LEU A 381 -18.29 16.48 -3.31
CA LEU A 381 -18.77 16.90 -4.63
C LEU A 381 -19.67 18.15 -4.54
N TYR A 382 -20.04 18.56 -3.31
CA TYR A 382 -20.76 19.81 -3.00
C TYR A 382 -20.22 20.45 -1.73
N GLN A 383 -19.86 21.72 -1.85
CA GLN A 383 -19.37 22.60 -0.78
C GLN A 383 -20.26 22.56 0.48
N ARG A 384 -19.81 21.91 1.54
CA ARG A 384 -20.28 22.15 2.91
C ARG A 384 -19.10 22.10 3.88
N ALA A 385 -19.16 23.02 4.85
CA ALA A 385 -18.10 23.29 5.81
C ALA A 385 -17.51 22.02 6.45
N THR A 386 -16.21 21.87 6.31
CA THR A 386 -15.39 20.79 6.81
C THR A 386 -15.15 20.95 8.30
N ARG A 387 -15.65 20.05 9.16
CA ARG A 387 -15.21 19.97 10.55
C ARG A 387 -13.93 19.15 10.61
N LEU A 388 -12.89 19.76 11.11
CA LEU A 388 -11.58 19.14 11.33
C LEU A 388 -11.58 18.47 12.72
N TYR A 389 -11.31 17.18 12.78
CA TYR A 389 -11.06 16.49 14.04
C TYR A 389 -9.57 16.28 14.23
N THR A 390 -8.99 17.01 15.16
CA THR A 390 -7.57 16.92 15.47
C THR A 390 -7.38 16.42 16.89
N ARG A 391 -6.57 15.39 17.10
CA ARG A 391 -6.23 14.91 18.44
C ARG A 391 -4.73 14.73 18.58
N ASN A 392 -4.18 15.31 19.65
CA ASN A 392 -2.80 15.10 20.06
C ASN A 392 -2.65 13.76 20.78
N LEU A 393 -1.86 12.86 20.23
CA LEU A 393 -1.46 11.62 20.86
C LEU A 393 -0.03 11.80 21.40
N LYS A 394 0.15 12.34 22.59
CA LYS A 394 1.48 12.54 23.20
C LYS A 394 2.21 11.21 23.35
N ASP A 395 3.49 11.17 23.04
CA ASP A 395 4.48 10.08 23.27
C ASP A 395 4.73 9.05 22.16
N MET A 396 4.40 9.33 20.91
CA MET A 396 4.67 8.43 19.77
C MET A 396 5.62 9.09 18.74
N ALA A 397 6.72 8.49 18.28
CA ALA A 397 7.77 9.17 17.50
C ALA A 397 7.75 9.03 15.96
N LYS A 398 7.14 8.02 15.37
CA LYS A 398 6.87 7.87 13.92
C LYS A 398 5.71 6.90 13.68
N LEU A 399 4.82 7.28 12.82
CA LEU A 399 3.58 6.57 12.57
C LEU A 399 3.56 5.97 11.16
N SER A 400 3.23 4.69 11.04
CA SER A 400 2.69 4.08 9.82
C SER A 400 1.26 3.67 10.10
N ILE A 401 0.32 4.09 9.27
CA ILE A 401 -1.11 3.86 9.49
C ILE A 401 -1.63 2.85 8.47
N LEU A 402 -2.37 1.90 8.96
CA LEU A 402 -3.17 0.98 8.17
C LEU A 402 -4.64 1.22 8.49
N SER A 403 -5.49 1.32 7.48
CA SER A 403 -6.94 1.31 7.67
C SER A 403 -7.44 -0.13 7.72
N THR A 404 -8.26 -0.45 8.71
CA THR A 404 -8.95 -1.73 8.76
C THR A 404 -10.27 -1.62 8.01
N ASN A 405 -10.42 -2.39 6.93
CA ASN A 405 -11.69 -2.52 6.23
C ASN A 405 -12.66 -3.37 7.04
N THR A 406 -13.82 -2.82 7.34
CA THR A 406 -14.94 -3.63 7.82
C THR A 406 -15.78 -4.05 6.63
N ARG A 407 -15.64 -5.29 6.16
CA ARG A 407 -16.74 -5.90 5.40
C ARG A 407 -17.85 -6.25 6.38
N GLN A 408 -19.05 -5.76 6.10
CA GLN A 408 -20.25 -6.36 6.68
C GLN A 408 -20.60 -7.62 5.87
N PRO A 409 -21.19 -8.65 6.53
CA PRO A 409 -21.60 -9.89 5.88
C PRO A 409 -22.62 -9.69 4.79
#